data_939b976116c6458dffea09ecb15c4201
#
_entry.id   939b976116c6458dffea09ecb15c4201
#
_cell.length_a   1.000
_cell.length_b   1.000
_cell.length_c   1.000
_cell.angle_alpha   90.00
_cell.angle_beta   90.00
_cell.angle_gamma   90.00
#
_symmetry.space_group_name_H-M   'P 1'
#
loop_
_entity.id
_entity.type
_entity.pdbx_description
1 polymer ?
#
loop_
_entity_poly.entity_id
_entity_poly.type
_entity_poly.pdbx_seq_one_letter_code
_entity_poly.pdbx_strand_id
1 'polypeptide(L)'
;MHQKFELDLVEAQNIVNAVLAKAQESPERPIAVAVADRDGNLIAFARMDNCAPLPRNIAVAKAYTAGVMGNDTGQIAERMQKNNIKGSDLGDSRLVFVQGGVVIKTDDGIILGGIGVSGLAAQEDEELAIIGLATLN
;
A
#
# COMPACT_ATOMS: atom_id res chain seq x y z
N MET A 1 1.58 -28.85 -10.65
CA MET A 1 1.70 -28.15 -9.35
C MET A 1 2.57 -26.92 -9.53
N HIS A 2 2.12 -25.77 -9.09
CA HIS A 2 2.88 -24.54 -9.20
C HIS A 2 3.37 -24.12 -7.83
N GLN A 3 4.62 -23.64 -7.75
CA GLN A 3 5.12 -22.99 -6.56
C GLN A 3 4.75 -21.49 -6.62
N LYS A 4 4.31 -20.94 -5.48
CA LYS A 4 4.03 -19.52 -5.36
C LYS A 4 4.98 -18.91 -4.35
N PHE A 5 5.52 -17.75 -4.70
CA PHE A 5 6.19 -16.92 -3.71
C PHE A 5 5.11 -16.09 -3.01
N GLU A 6 5.18 -16.05 -1.70
CA GLU A 6 4.25 -15.29 -0.87
C GLU A 6 5.01 -14.42 0.11
N LEU A 7 4.45 -13.26 0.37
CA LEU A 7 4.95 -12.38 1.41
C LEU A 7 4.56 -13.00 2.76
N ASP A 8 5.53 -13.16 3.65
CA ASP A 8 5.23 -13.73 4.96
C ASP A 8 4.95 -12.65 6.02
N LEU A 9 4.48 -13.09 7.18
CA LEU A 9 4.11 -12.18 8.26
C LEU A 9 5.29 -11.36 8.76
N VAL A 10 6.47 -11.97 8.89
CA VAL A 10 7.67 -11.27 9.38
C VAL A 10 8.05 -10.14 8.43
N GLU A 11 8.04 -10.42 7.13
CA GLU A 11 8.32 -9.40 6.11
C GLU A 11 7.31 -8.26 6.17
N ALA A 12 6.03 -8.59 6.28
CA ALA A 12 4.97 -7.58 6.37
C ALA A 12 5.10 -6.73 7.63
N GLN A 13 5.44 -7.34 8.77
CA GLN A 13 5.64 -6.61 10.01
C GLN A 13 6.87 -5.71 9.96
N ASN A 14 7.95 -6.16 9.32
CA ASN A 14 9.15 -5.34 9.14
C ASN A 14 8.84 -4.10 8.30
N ILE A 15 8.01 -4.25 7.28
CA ILE A 15 7.55 -3.12 6.47
C ILE A 15 6.79 -2.12 7.34
N VAL A 16 5.79 -2.59 8.07
CA VAL A 16 4.98 -1.75 8.95
C VAL A 16 5.85 -1.03 9.97
N ASN A 17 6.77 -1.75 10.61
CA ASN A 17 7.66 -1.17 11.63
C ASN A 17 8.56 -0.07 11.05
N ALA A 18 9.10 -0.27 9.86
CA ALA A 18 9.96 0.73 9.22
C ALA A 18 9.18 2.01 8.86
N VAL A 19 7.96 1.85 8.33
CA VAL A 19 7.08 2.98 8.04
C VAL A 19 6.74 3.74 9.33
N LEU A 20 6.35 3.03 10.37
CA LEU A 20 6.00 3.65 11.65
C LEU A 20 7.19 4.36 12.28
N ALA A 21 8.38 3.75 12.23
CA ALA A 21 9.59 4.37 12.81
C ALA A 21 9.86 5.74 12.18
N LYS A 22 9.69 5.85 10.87
CA LYS A 22 9.85 7.14 10.17
C LYS A 22 8.71 8.09 10.47
N ALA A 23 7.47 7.62 10.41
CA ALA A 23 6.29 8.46 10.62
C ALA A 23 6.24 9.02 12.04
N GLN A 24 6.70 8.26 13.03
CA GLN A 24 6.69 8.68 14.43
C GLN A 24 7.72 9.75 14.79
N GLU A 25 8.60 10.11 13.86
CA GLU A 25 9.43 11.31 14.00
C GLU A 25 8.55 12.58 14.00
N SER A 26 7.34 12.49 13.48
CA SER A 26 6.36 13.59 13.45
C SER A 26 5.01 13.07 13.96
N PRO A 27 4.86 12.83 15.28
CA PRO A 27 3.65 12.22 15.83
C PRO A 27 2.40 13.08 15.66
N GLU A 28 2.54 14.38 15.42
CA GLU A 28 1.45 15.32 15.15
C GLU A 28 0.89 15.17 13.73
N ARG A 29 1.52 14.33 12.91
CA ARG A 29 1.10 14.02 11.53
C ARG A 29 0.83 12.52 11.40
N PRO A 30 -0.25 12.03 12.02
CA PRO A 30 -0.48 10.58 12.13
C PRO A 30 -0.86 9.96 10.79
N ILE A 31 -0.39 8.73 10.60
CA ILE A 31 -0.70 7.92 9.40
C ILE A 31 -1.22 6.55 9.80
N ALA A 32 -1.77 5.86 8.80
CA ALA A 32 -2.00 4.43 8.86
C ALA A 32 -1.19 3.76 7.77
N VAL A 33 -0.78 2.52 8.02
CA VAL A 33 -0.01 1.70 7.08
C VAL A 33 -0.60 0.30 7.03
N ALA A 34 -0.71 -0.24 5.81
CA ALA A 34 -1.25 -1.57 5.57
C ALA A 34 -0.34 -2.33 4.60
N VAL A 35 -0.26 -3.64 4.78
CA VAL A 35 0.42 -4.54 3.85
C VAL A 35 -0.54 -5.65 3.48
N ALA A 36 -0.75 -5.85 2.18
CA ALA A 36 -1.61 -6.89 1.64
C ALA A 36 -0.81 -7.82 0.74
N ASP A 37 -1.29 -9.05 0.58
CA ASP A 37 -0.70 -9.99 -0.37
C ASP A 37 -1.20 -9.72 -1.79
N ARG A 38 -0.74 -10.53 -2.74
CA ARG A 38 -1.09 -10.36 -4.17
C ARG A 38 -2.56 -10.64 -4.48
N ASP A 39 -3.24 -11.36 -3.60
CA ASP A 39 -4.68 -11.65 -3.75
C ASP A 39 -5.54 -10.60 -3.04
N GLY A 40 -4.91 -9.59 -2.46
CA GLY A 40 -5.59 -8.50 -1.79
C GLY A 40 -5.93 -8.75 -0.32
N ASN A 41 -5.40 -9.83 0.26
CA ASN A 41 -5.65 -10.14 1.67
C ASN A 41 -4.71 -9.35 2.57
N LEU A 42 -5.28 -8.70 3.58
CA LEU A 42 -4.49 -7.94 4.54
C LEU A 42 -3.62 -8.87 5.40
N ILE A 43 -2.33 -8.57 5.49
CA ILE A 43 -1.38 -9.33 6.32
C ILE A 43 -1.07 -8.57 7.61
N ALA A 44 -0.80 -7.26 7.50
CA ALA A 44 -0.42 -6.43 8.63
C ALA A 44 -0.98 -5.02 8.47
N PHE A 45 -1.34 -4.43 9.59
CA PHE A 45 -1.89 -3.08 9.63
C PHE A 45 -1.53 -2.42 10.95
N ALA A 46 -1.23 -1.12 10.89
CA ALA A 46 -1.13 -0.31 12.09
C ALA A 46 -1.56 1.12 11.77
N ARG A 47 -2.11 1.79 12.80
CA ARG A 47 -2.38 3.21 12.72
C ARG A 47 -1.71 3.90 13.91
N MET A 48 -1.22 5.10 13.66
CA MET A 48 -0.72 5.94 14.74
C MET A 48 -1.89 6.48 15.57
N ASP A 49 -1.59 6.87 16.80
CA ASP A 49 -2.57 7.54 17.65
C ASP A 49 -3.11 8.77 16.94
N ASN A 50 -4.39 9.02 17.10
CA ASN A 50 -5.12 10.15 16.50
C ASN A 50 -5.26 10.09 14.96
N CYS A 51 -4.90 9.00 14.34
CA CYS A 51 -5.17 8.83 12.90
C CYS A 51 -6.67 8.75 12.67
N ALA A 52 -7.18 9.61 11.79
CA ALA A 52 -8.61 9.67 11.49
C ALA A 52 -9.13 8.40 10.82
N PRO A 53 -10.45 8.12 10.88
CA PRO A 53 -11.01 6.90 10.27
C PRO A 53 -10.77 6.75 8.76
N LEU A 54 -10.90 7.84 8.00
CA LEU A 54 -10.76 7.75 6.53
C LEU A 54 -9.37 7.31 6.10
N PRO A 55 -8.27 7.91 6.58
CA PRO A 55 -6.93 7.43 6.25
C PRO A 55 -6.70 5.96 6.59
N ARG A 56 -7.29 5.46 7.67
CA ARG A 56 -7.18 4.04 8.03
C ARG A 56 -7.73 3.14 6.92
N ASN A 57 -8.90 3.49 6.40
CA ASN A 57 -9.55 2.72 5.34
C ASN A 57 -8.83 2.87 4.01
N ILE A 58 -8.34 4.08 3.72
CA ILE A 58 -7.63 4.36 2.46
C ILE A 58 -6.28 3.65 2.44
N ALA A 59 -5.56 3.55 3.56
CA ALA A 59 -4.31 2.80 3.61
C ALA A 59 -4.52 1.34 3.19
N VAL A 60 -5.56 0.70 3.72
CA VAL A 60 -5.92 -0.68 3.35
C VAL A 60 -6.28 -0.77 1.88
N ALA A 61 -7.08 0.17 1.37
CA ALA A 61 -7.48 0.18 -0.04
C ALA A 61 -6.28 0.40 -0.97
N LYS A 62 -5.32 1.24 -0.60
CA LYS A 62 -4.09 1.45 -1.37
C LYS A 62 -3.24 0.19 -1.44
N ALA A 63 -3.07 -0.50 -0.31
CA ALA A 63 -2.33 -1.77 -0.26
C ALA A 63 -3.01 -2.82 -1.15
N TYR A 64 -4.32 -2.95 -1.02
CA TYR A 64 -5.14 -3.83 -1.84
C TYR A 64 -4.95 -3.53 -3.33
N THR A 65 -5.11 -2.29 -3.71
CA THR A 65 -5.05 -1.86 -5.12
C THR A 65 -3.68 -2.13 -5.72
N ALA A 66 -2.60 -1.76 -5.01
CA ALA A 66 -1.24 -1.99 -5.49
C ALA A 66 -0.96 -3.48 -5.71
N GLY A 67 -1.36 -4.32 -4.76
CA GLY A 67 -1.13 -5.77 -4.84
C GLY A 67 -1.94 -6.43 -5.95
N VAL A 68 -3.23 -6.14 -6.02
CA VAL A 68 -4.16 -6.77 -6.98
C VAL A 68 -3.92 -6.28 -8.40
N MET A 69 -3.64 -5.00 -8.60
CA MET A 69 -3.39 -4.44 -9.93
C MET A 69 -1.92 -4.52 -10.33
N GLY A 70 -1.02 -4.83 -9.40
CA GLY A 70 0.39 -5.07 -9.71
C GLY A 70 1.17 -3.82 -10.09
N ASN A 71 0.79 -2.67 -9.57
CA ASN A 71 1.47 -1.42 -9.88
C ASN A 71 1.30 -0.40 -8.73
N ASP A 72 2.15 0.61 -8.69
CA ASP A 72 2.00 1.69 -7.72
C ASP A 72 0.70 2.46 -7.99
N THR A 73 -0.01 2.82 -6.93
CA THR A 73 -1.33 3.44 -7.08
C THR A 73 -1.28 4.83 -7.72
N GLY A 74 -0.16 5.55 -7.58
CA GLY A 74 0.03 6.81 -8.29
C GLY A 74 0.08 6.64 -9.80
N GLN A 75 0.76 5.60 -10.29
CA GLN A 75 0.82 5.27 -11.70
C GLN A 75 -0.52 4.77 -12.22
N ILE A 76 -1.22 3.97 -11.41
CA ILE A 76 -2.57 3.51 -11.72
C ILE A 76 -3.51 4.70 -11.86
N ALA A 77 -3.44 5.66 -10.93
CA ALA A 77 -4.28 6.85 -10.95
C ALA A 77 -4.11 7.65 -12.24
N GLU A 78 -2.86 7.88 -12.66
CA GLU A 78 -2.56 8.60 -13.91
C GLU A 78 -3.14 7.87 -15.13
N ARG A 79 -2.91 6.56 -15.21
CA ARG A 79 -3.40 5.75 -16.33
C ARG A 79 -4.92 5.72 -16.41
N MET A 80 -5.58 5.54 -15.26
CA MET A 80 -7.05 5.47 -15.20
C MET A 80 -7.67 6.82 -15.53
N GLN A 81 -7.10 7.92 -15.04
CA GLN A 81 -7.56 9.25 -15.35
C GLN A 81 -7.43 9.55 -16.86
N LYS A 82 -6.29 9.20 -17.44
CA LYS A 82 -6.02 9.40 -18.86
C LYS A 82 -7.00 8.65 -19.74
N ASN A 83 -7.40 7.45 -19.32
CA ASN A 83 -8.34 6.60 -20.06
C ASN A 83 -9.79 6.80 -19.62
N ASN A 84 -10.05 7.73 -18.71
CA ASN A 84 -11.38 8.03 -18.17
C ASN A 84 -12.06 6.81 -17.56
N ILE A 85 -11.28 6.01 -16.82
CA ILE A 85 -11.76 4.81 -16.11
C ILE A 85 -11.85 5.11 -14.62
N LYS A 86 -12.99 4.80 -14.02
CA LYS A 86 -13.22 4.91 -12.57
C LYS A 86 -13.17 3.53 -11.94
N GLY A 87 -12.91 3.48 -10.64
CA GLY A 87 -12.90 2.21 -9.91
C GLY A 87 -14.20 1.43 -10.07
N SER A 88 -15.33 2.14 -10.10
CA SER A 88 -16.66 1.53 -10.30
C SER A 88 -16.78 0.80 -11.64
N ASP A 89 -16.04 1.23 -12.66
CA ASP A 89 -16.07 0.58 -13.98
C ASP A 89 -15.46 -0.82 -13.94
N LEU A 90 -14.61 -1.09 -12.96
CA LEU A 90 -13.93 -2.39 -12.80
C LEU A 90 -14.70 -3.36 -11.90
N GLY A 91 -15.81 -2.91 -11.31
CA GLY A 91 -16.67 -3.77 -10.50
C GLY A 91 -16.09 -4.19 -9.16
N ASP A 92 -15.07 -3.49 -8.67
CA ASP A 92 -14.46 -3.76 -7.38
C ASP A 92 -14.40 -2.47 -6.54
N SER A 93 -15.28 -2.38 -5.54
CA SER A 93 -15.41 -1.19 -4.69
C SER A 93 -14.24 -0.98 -3.75
N ARG A 94 -13.34 -1.96 -3.62
CA ARG A 94 -12.14 -1.85 -2.78
C ARG A 94 -11.00 -1.13 -3.46
N LEU A 95 -11.07 -0.96 -4.78
CA LEU A 95 -10.05 -0.24 -5.54
C LEU A 95 -10.08 1.24 -5.24
N VAL A 96 -8.90 1.83 -5.07
CA VAL A 96 -8.73 3.28 -4.93
C VAL A 96 -7.58 3.73 -5.83
N PHE A 97 -7.83 4.77 -6.63
CA PHE A 97 -6.83 5.30 -7.57
C PHE A 97 -6.25 6.60 -7.00
N VAL A 98 -5.49 6.46 -5.92
CA VAL A 98 -4.87 7.58 -5.20
C VAL A 98 -3.43 7.18 -4.87
N GLN A 99 -2.50 8.07 -5.12
CA GLN A 99 -1.08 7.86 -4.82
C GLN A 99 -0.87 7.58 -3.34
N GLY A 100 0.09 6.70 -3.02
CA GLY A 100 0.44 6.31 -1.66
C GLY A 100 0.47 4.81 -1.45
N GLY A 101 0.11 4.02 -2.46
CA GLY A 101 0.27 2.58 -2.48
C GLY A 101 1.44 2.19 -3.36
N VAL A 102 2.25 1.23 -2.91
CA VAL A 102 3.44 0.78 -3.61
C VAL A 102 3.37 -0.74 -3.77
N VAL A 103 3.58 -1.21 -5.00
CA VAL A 103 3.58 -2.64 -5.28
C VAL A 103 4.85 -3.30 -4.73
N ILE A 104 4.70 -4.48 -4.17
CA ILE A 104 5.83 -5.33 -3.76
C ILE A 104 6.01 -6.40 -4.83
N LYS A 105 7.19 -6.46 -5.42
CA LYS A 105 7.51 -7.49 -6.40
C LYS A 105 8.98 -7.87 -6.33
N THR A 106 9.27 -9.09 -6.79
CA THR A 106 10.63 -9.59 -6.89
C THR A 106 11.38 -8.86 -8.02
N ASP A 107 12.70 -9.03 -8.07
CA ASP A 107 13.54 -8.43 -9.12
C ASP A 107 13.13 -8.89 -10.52
N ASP A 108 12.64 -10.11 -10.66
CA ASP A 108 12.14 -10.65 -11.92
C ASP A 108 10.65 -10.36 -12.17
N GLY A 109 10.05 -9.49 -11.36
CA GLY A 109 8.72 -8.96 -11.63
C GLY A 109 7.54 -9.75 -11.08
N ILE A 110 7.79 -10.75 -10.23
CA ILE A 110 6.70 -11.51 -9.58
C ILE A 110 6.06 -10.63 -8.52
N ILE A 111 4.76 -10.42 -8.61
CA ILE A 111 4.02 -9.59 -7.67
C ILE A 111 3.78 -10.36 -6.38
N LEU A 112 4.15 -9.76 -5.25
CA LEU A 112 3.99 -10.35 -3.93
C LEU A 112 2.87 -9.69 -3.12
N GLY A 113 2.56 -8.43 -3.41
CA GLY A 113 1.55 -7.70 -2.67
C GLY A 113 1.67 -6.20 -2.83
N GLY A 114 1.16 -5.47 -1.85
CA GLY A 114 1.20 -4.01 -1.85
C GLY A 114 1.31 -3.43 -0.45
N ILE A 115 1.87 -2.22 -0.39
CA ILE A 115 1.96 -1.41 0.83
C ILE A 115 1.08 -0.18 0.60
N GLY A 116 0.26 0.17 1.57
CA GLY A 116 -0.54 1.38 1.49
C GLY A 116 -0.29 2.26 2.71
N VAL A 117 -0.05 3.55 2.47
CA VAL A 117 0.09 4.55 3.52
C VAL A 117 -0.90 5.67 3.24
N SER A 118 -1.55 6.17 4.28
CA SER A 118 -2.48 7.28 4.17
C SER A 118 -2.48 8.13 5.42
N GLY A 119 -2.70 9.43 5.25
CA GLY A 119 -2.77 10.40 6.34
C GLY A 119 -2.08 11.73 6.03
N LEU A 120 -1.17 11.75 5.07
CA LEU A 120 -0.42 12.94 4.67
C LEU A 120 -0.80 13.34 3.24
N ALA A 121 -0.01 14.20 2.63
CA ALA A 121 -0.13 14.43 1.19
C ALA A 121 0.22 13.14 0.44
N ALA A 122 -0.40 12.92 -0.70
CA ALA A 122 -0.26 11.66 -1.46
C ALA A 122 1.20 11.31 -1.74
N GLN A 123 2.02 12.30 -2.10
CA GLN A 123 3.44 12.12 -2.34
C GLN A 123 4.18 11.69 -1.07
N GLU A 124 3.85 12.27 0.07
CA GLU A 124 4.47 11.92 1.35
C GLU A 124 4.08 10.51 1.79
N ASP A 125 2.83 10.12 1.55
CA ASP A 125 2.35 8.77 1.81
C ASP A 125 3.17 7.75 1.01
N GLU A 126 3.40 8.02 -0.26
CA GLU A 126 4.20 7.14 -1.13
C GLU A 126 5.66 7.04 -0.67
N GLU A 127 6.25 8.15 -0.25
CA GLU A 127 7.63 8.16 0.26
C GLU A 127 7.77 7.25 1.48
N LEU A 128 6.78 7.27 2.37
CA LEU A 128 6.76 6.37 3.54
C LEU A 128 6.62 4.90 3.11
N ALA A 129 5.75 4.63 2.14
CA ALA A 129 5.58 3.26 1.64
C ALA A 129 6.89 2.73 1.04
N ILE A 130 7.64 3.57 0.33
CA ILE A 130 8.94 3.22 -0.25
C ILE A 130 9.96 2.86 0.85
N ILE A 131 9.93 3.57 1.98
CA ILE A 131 10.77 3.24 3.13
C ILE A 131 10.47 1.81 3.62
N GLY A 132 9.19 1.45 3.68
CA GLY A 132 8.80 0.09 4.04
C GLY A 132 9.27 -0.93 3.02
N LEU A 133 9.13 -0.64 1.74
CA LEU A 133 9.57 -1.52 0.65
C LEU A 133 11.06 -1.84 0.75
N ALA A 134 11.88 -0.88 1.15
CA ALA A 134 13.33 -1.03 1.25
C ALA A 134 13.74 -2.10 2.26
N THR A 135 12.90 -2.49 3.20
CA THR A 135 13.21 -3.54 4.18
C THR A 135 13.34 -4.93 3.56
N LEU A 136 12.85 -5.11 2.34
CA LEU A 136 12.87 -6.40 1.64
C LEU A 136 14.16 -6.64 0.84
N ASN A 137 15.06 -5.70 0.82
CA ASN A 137 16.34 -5.82 0.08
C ASN A 137 17.46 -6.33 0.97
#